data_588092feb61f94314e55538cbc305d8c
#
_entry.id   588092feb61f94314e55538cbc305d8c
#
_cell.length_a   1.000
_cell.length_b   1.000
_cell.length_c   1.000
_cell.angle_alpha   90.00
_cell.angle_beta   90.00
_cell.angle_gamma   90.00
#
_symmetry.space_group_name_H-M   'P 1'
#
loop_
_entity.id
_entity.type
_entity.pdbx_description
1 polymer ?
#
loop_
_entity_poly.entity_id
_entity_poly.type
_entity_poly.pdbx_seq_one_letter_code
_entity_poly.pdbx_strand_id
1 'polypeptide(L)'
;MPKVLFACSKGTESAEFTCSYDILKRAGADLTIAKVKENDKDTEKFFVTAQNLRVLADNFIDEVKDNTYDMIVCPGGLPNAQILGKNKTLIEMLKKQKSAGRWYCAICASPFEVFESNGLLEGEKGTGYPGYGKFKDESKLKERVVVSNKCVTSMGPCSAFEFGFTLCELLFGKDKKEELQAAMVFKA
;
A
#
# COMPACT_ATOMS: atom_id res chain seq x y z
N MET A 1 -19.03 -3.84 3.79
CA MET A 1 -18.04 -2.76 3.93
C MET A 1 -16.69 -3.37 3.61
N PRO A 2 -15.96 -2.91 2.58
CA PRO A 2 -14.66 -3.47 2.21
C PRO A 2 -13.64 -3.33 3.34
N LYS A 3 -12.89 -4.40 3.60
CA LYS A 3 -11.83 -4.45 4.62
C LYS A 3 -10.48 -4.21 3.98
N VAL A 4 -9.75 -3.21 4.48
CA VAL A 4 -8.44 -2.83 3.94
C VAL A 4 -7.38 -2.87 5.03
N LEU A 5 -6.27 -3.53 4.75
CA LEU A 5 -5.09 -3.57 5.61
C LEU A 5 -4.03 -2.62 5.07
N PHE A 6 -3.54 -1.73 5.92
CA PHE A 6 -2.31 -0.96 5.69
C PHE A 6 -1.17 -1.62 6.46
N ALA A 7 -0.19 -2.16 5.75
CA ALA A 7 1.03 -2.70 6.36
C ALA A 7 2.08 -1.59 6.46
N CYS A 8 2.43 -1.20 7.67
CA CYS A 8 3.31 -0.08 7.95
C CYS A 8 4.42 -0.45 8.94
N SER A 9 5.52 0.28 8.89
CA SER A 9 6.62 0.20 9.85
C SER A 9 7.27 1.57 10.00
N LYS A 10 8.36 1.65 10.77
CA LYS A 10 9.20 2.83 10.84
C LYS A 10 9.63 3.32 9.46
N GLY A 11 9.59 4.63 9.27
CA GLY A 11 9.96 5.25 8.00
C GLY A 11 8.91 5.14 6.90
N THR A 12 7.67 4.73 7.21
CA THR A 12 6.54 4.87 6.29
C THR A 12 6.47 6.31 5.76
N GLU A 13 6.29 6.48 4.44
CA GLU A 13 6.14 7.81 3.86
C GLU A 13 4.78 8.40 4.24
N SER A 14 4.79 9.60 4.84
CA SER A 14 3.60 10.18 5.48
C SER A 14 2.48 10.50 4.49
N ALA A 15 2.79 11.14 3.36
CA ALA A 15 1.78 11.54 2.38
C ALA A 15 1.15 10.32 1.70
N GLU A 16 1.96 9.32 1.35
CA GLU A 16 1.48 8.10 0.70
C GLU A 16 0.52 7.32 1.60
N PHE A 17 0.86 7.22 2.89
CA PHE A 17 -0.01 6.59 3.88
C PHE A 17 -1.27 7.43 4.13
N THR A 18 -1.12 8.71 4.48
CA THR A 18 -2.26 9.53 4.92
C THR A 18 -3.24 9.85 3.80
N CYS A 19 -2.77 10.15 2.57
CA CYS A 19 -3.69 10.42 1.46
C CYS A 19 -4.53 9.19 1.10
N SER A 20 -3.90 8.02 0.96
CA SER A 20 -4.65 6.79 0.62
C SER A 20 -5.57 6.34 1.77
N TYR A 21 -5.13 6.46 3.02
CA TYR A 21 -5.92 6.14 4.20
C TYR A 21 -7.15 7.04 4.31
N ASP A 22 -6.98 8.38 4.21
CA ASP A 22 -8.07 9.35 4.34
C ASP A 22 -9.13 9.14 3.26
N ILE A 23 -8.73 8.96 2.00
CA ILE A 23 -9.66 8.70 0.89
C ILE A 23 -10.47 7.43 1.13
N LEU A 24 -9.83 6.33 1.49
CA LEU A 24 -10.52 5.06 1.74
C LEU A 24 -11.40 5.12 2.98
N LYS A 25 -10.99 5.87 4.02
CA LYS A 25 -11.82 6.09 5.21
C LYS A 25 -13.07 6.89 4.88
N ARG A 26 -12.94 7.96 4.11
CA ARG A 26 -14.07 8.76 3.61
C ARG A 26 -15.01 7.94 2.73
N ALA A 27 -14.46 7.01 1.94
CA ALA A 27 -15.26 6.10 1.12
C ALA A 27 -16.10 5.11 1.94
N GLY A 28 -15.79 4.91 3.23
CA GLY A 28 -16.48 4.00 4.13
C GLY A 28 -15.83 2.63 4.25
N ALA A 29 -14.53 2.49 3.94
CA ALA A 29 -13.80 1.26 4.18
C ALA A 29 -13.58 0.98 5.68
N ASP A 30 -13.54 -0.29 6.03
CA ASP A 30 -13.08 -0.78 7.33
C ASP A 30 -11.55 -0.93 7.27
N LEU A 31 -10.84 0.00 7.91
CA LEU A 31 -9.39 0.11 7.80
C LEU A 31 -8.70 -0.44 9.03
N THR A 32 -7.70 -1.27 8.81
CA THR A 32 -6.78 -1.77 9.84
C THR A 32 -5.37 -1.31 9.51
N ILE A 33 -4.68 -0.68 10.45
CA ILE A 33 -3.26 -0.39 10.37
C ILE A 33 -2.52 -1.49 11.12
N ALA A 34 -1.70 -2.27 10.42
CA ALA A 34 -0.87 -3.30 11.03
C ALA A 34 0.61 -2.93 10.97
N LYS A 35 1.25 -2.89 12.13
CA LYS A 35 2.68 -2.64 12.22
C LYS A 35 3.46 -3.91 11.94
N VAL A 36 4.39 -3.82 11.01
CA VAL A 36 5.45 -4.81 10.80
C VAL A 36 6.63 -4.44 11.69
N LYS A 37 7.03 -5.35 12.57
CA LYS A 37 8.13 -5.14 13.52
C LYS A 37 9.47 -5.00 12.79
N GLU A 38 10.32 -4.10 13.29
CA GLU A 38 11.70 -3.96 12.82
C GLU A 38 12.57 -5.18 13.25
N ASN A 39 12.29 -5.68 14.47
CA ASN A 39 12.98 -6.82 15.08
C ASN A 39 12.16 -7.33 16.28
N ASP A 40 12.62 -8.40 16.94
CA ASP A 40 11.92 -9.04 18.05
C ASP A 40 11.80 -8.16 19.33
N LYS A 41 12.62 -7.12 19.46
CA LYS A 41 12.56 -6.17 20.58
C LYS A 41 11.54 -5.06 20.36
N ASP A 42 10.97 -4.97 19.16
CA ASP A 42 9.96 -3.97 18.82
C ASP A 42 8.60 -4.42 19.37
N THR A 43 8.23 -3.92 20.54
CA THR A 43 7.00 -4.27 21.28
C THR A 43 5.93 -3.21 21.23
N GLU A 44 6.26 -2.01 20.73
CA GLU A 44 5.33 -0.88 20.68
C GLU A 44 4.52 -0.86 19.37
N LYS A 45 3.22 -0.67 19.48
CA LYS A 45 2.34 -0.58 18.29
C LYS A 45 2.47 0.75 17.53
N PHE A 46 3.10 1.78 18.09
CA PHE A 46 3.36 3.00 17.33
C PHE A 46 4.59 2.86 16.42
N PHE A 47 4.57 3.61 15.34
CA PHE A 47 5.74 3.80 14.47
C PHE A 47 5.90 5.28 14.11
N VAL A 48 7.12 5.65 13.73
CA VAL A 48 7.45 7.01 13.30
C VAL A 48 7.67 6.99 11.80
N THR A 49 6.95 7.85 11.09
CA THR A 49 7.06 8.00 9.64
C THR A 49 8.37 8.67 9.23
N ALA A 50 8.68 8.69 7.94
CA ALA A 50 9.87 9.36 7.42
C ALA A 50 9.88 10.88 7.70
N GLN A 51 8.70 11.50 7.87
CA GLN A 51 8.54 12.93 8.19
C GLN A 51 8.19 13.18 9.68
N ASN A 52 8.59 12.23 10.56
CA ASN A 52 8.43 12.32 12.02
C ASN A 52 6.97 12.35 12.53
N LEU A 53 5.98 11.98 11.74
CA LEU A 53 4.62 11.77 12.23
C LEU A 53 4.58 10.47 13.06
N ARG A 54 3.96 10.52 14.23
CA ARG A 54 3.74 9.34 15.08
C ARG A 54 2.38 8.76 14.79
N VAL A 55 2.34 7.47 14.44
CA VAL A 55 1.12 6.74 14.13
C VAL A 55 1.00 5.54 15.06
N LEU A 56 -0.17 5.39 15.68
CA LEU A 56 -0.51 4.20 16.46
C LEU A 56 -1.18 3.18 15.53
N ALA A 57 -0.59 2.00 15.41
CA ALA A 57 -1.20 0.89 14.69
C ALA A 57 -2.23 0.17 15.57
N ASP A 58 -3.25 -0.39 14.94
CA ASP A 58 -4.28 -1.19 15.61
C ASP A 58 -3.70 -2.52 16.10
N ASN A 59 -2.87 -3.16 15.25
CA ASN A 59 -2.33 -4.49 15.47
C ASN A 59 -0.87 -4.60 15.02
N PHE A 60 -0.17 -5.64 15.47
CA PHE A 60 0.98 -6.16 14.74
C PHE A 60 0.52 -7.05 13.57
N ILE A 61 1.35 -7.16 12.52
CA ILE A 61 0.99 -7.96 11.33
C ILE A 61 0.69 -9.41 11.66
N ASP A 62 1.40 -10.00 12.63
CA ASP A 62 1.22 -11.38 13.05
C ASP A 62 -0.11 -11.63 13.77
N GLU A 63 -0.70 -10.59 14.39
CA GLU A 63 -2.01 -10.66 15.07
C GLU A 63 -3.18 -10.73 14.05
N VAL A 64 -2.94 -10.32 12.81
CA VAL A 64 -3.97 -10.22 11.78
C VAL A 64 -3.73 -11.11 10.55
N LYS A 65 -2.70 -11.97 10.60
CA LYS A 65 -2.25 -12.79 9.47
C LYS A 65 -3.30 -13.78 8.93
N ASP A 66 -4.23 -14.18 9.78
CA ASP A 66 -5.30 -15.14 9.43
C ASP A 66 -6.60 -14.46 9.01
N ASN A 67 -6.66 -13.11 9.09
CA ASN A 67 -7.80 -12.34 8.64
C ASN A 67 -7.82 -12.25 7.11
N THR A 68 -9.03 -12.10 6.57
CA THR A 68 -9.23 -11.86 5.13
C THR A 68 -9.51 -10.38 4.88
N TYR A 69 -8.80 -9.81 3.92
CA TYR A 69 -8.96 -8.43 3.48
C TYR A 69 -9.33 -8.37 1.99
N ASP A 70 -10.15 -7.41 1.62
CA ASP A 70 -10.46 -7.13 0.21
C ASP A 70 -9.27 -6.48 -0.49
N MET A 71 -8.45 -5.74 0.30
CA MET A 71 -7.26 -5.05 -0.19
C MET A 71 -6.17 -5.00 0.88
N ILE A 72 -4.90 -5.18 0.46
CA ILE A 72 -3.71 -4.93 1.29
C ILE A 72 -2.90 -3.83 0.63
N VAL A 73 -2.55 -2.79 1.38
CA VAL A 73 -1.80 -1.61 0.92
C VAL A 73 -0.45 -1.54 1.63
N CYS A 74 0.62 -1.41 0.86
CA CYS A 74 2.00 -1.22 1.31
C CYS A 74 2.48 0.19 0.92
N PRO A 75 2.40 1.20 1.81
CA PRO A 75 3.01 2.50 1.58
C PRO A 75 4.52 2.37 1.40
N GLY A 76 5.13 3.37 0.79
CA GLY A 76 6.57 3.42 0.61
C GLY A 76 7.30 4.06 1.79
N GLY A 77 8.40 4.74 1.47
CA GLY A 77 9.35 5.26 2.43
C GLY A 77 10.42 4.24 2.81
N LEU A 78 11.58 4.73 3.22
CA LEU A 78 12.67 3.91 3.72
C LEU A 78 12.96 4.30 5.19
N PRO A 79 13.18 3.32 6.07
CA PRO A 79 13.34 1.88 5.83
C PRO A 79 12.04 1.06 5.74
N ASN A 80 10.83 1.66 5.79
CA ASN A 80 9.56 0.94 5.78
C ASN A 80 9.51 -0.16 4.69
N ALA A 81 9.68 0.20 3.43
CA ALA A 81 9.56 -0.75 2.31
C ALA A 81 10.52 -1.94 2.45
N GLN A 82 11.74 -1.71 2.96
CA GLN A 82 12.72 -2.77 3.19
C GLN A 82 12.31 -3.71 4.34
N ILE A 83 11.69 -3.17 5.40
CA ILE A 83 11.18 -3.96 6.52
C ILE A 83 10.00 -4.81 6.04
N LEU A 84 9.08 -4.21 5.30
CA LEU A 84 7.94 -4.91 4.72
C LEU A 84 8.38 -6.05 3.79
N GLY A 85 9.31 -5.77 2.88
CA GLY A 85 9.80 -6.74 1.89
C GLY A 85 10.52 -7.95 2.48
N LYS A 86 11.07 -7.83 3.69
CA LYS A 86 11.74 -8.91 4.42
C LYS A 86 10.81 -9.68 5.36
N ASN A 87 9.61 -9.19 5.63
CA ASN A 87 8.69 -9.81 6.57
C ASN A 87 7.94 -10.99 5.95
N LYS A 88 8.26 -12.20 6.38
CA LYS A 88 7.69 -13.43 5.83
C LYS A 88 6.17 -13.50 5.96
N THR A 89 5.62 -13.10 7.12
CA THR A 89 4.16 -13.09 7.36
C THR A 89 3.44 -12.22 6.34
N LEU A 90 3.89 -10.97 6.14
CA LEU A 90 3.31 -10.07 5.16
C LEU A 90 3.42 -10.60 3.73
N ILE A 91 4.59 -11.14 3.36
CA ILE A 91 4.79 -11.69 2.00
C ILE A 91 3.86 -12.89 1.75
N GLU A 92 3.65 -13.76 2.73
CA GLU A 92 2.69 -14.87 2.63
C GLU A 92 1.25 -14.35 2.50
N MET A 93 0.86 -13.34 3.27
CA MET A 93 -0.45 -12.69 3.14
C MET A 93 -0.65 -12.11 1.72
N LEU A 94 0.35 -11.43 1.17
CA LEU A 94 0.28 -10.85 -0.18
C LEU A 94 0.22 -11.94 -1.27
N LYS A 95 0.94 -13.04 -1.13
CA LYS A 95 0.85 -14.20 -2.03
C LYS A 95 -0.54 -14.84 -1.99
N LYS A 96 -1.13 -14.99 -0.80
CA LYS A 96 -2.53 -15.44 -0.62
C LYS A 96 -3.52 -14.45 -1.25
N GLN A 97 -3.27 -13.14 -1.13
CA GLN A 97 -4.07 -12.08 -1.75
C GLN A 97 -4.09 -12.22 -3.27
N LYS A 98 -2.90 -12.34 -3.89
CA LYS A 98 -2.73 -12.55 -5.33
C LYS A 98 -3.42 -13.82 -5.81
N SER A 99 -3.17 -14.96 -5.16
CA SER A 99 -3.74 -16.26 -5.56
C SER A 99 -5.27 -16.34 -5.41
N ALA A 100 -5.83 -15.57 -4.47
CA ALA A 100 -7.26 -15.47 -4.25
C ALA A 100 -7.97 -14.41 -5.12
N GLY A 101 -7.26 -13.73 -6.02
CA GLY A 101 -7.81 -12.69 -6.88
C GLY A 101 -8.28 -11.45 -6.12
N ARG A 102 -7.67 -11.12 -4.97
CA ARG A 102 -7.94 -9.93 -4.17
C ARG A 102 -6.87 -8.86 -4.38
N TRP A 103 -7.21 -7.61 -4.08
CA TRP A 103 -6.34 -6.46 -4.34
C TRP A 103 -5.10 -6.43 -3.45
N TYR A 104 -3.92 -6.24 -4.05
CA TYR A 104 -2.66 -5.96 -3.38
C TYR A 104 -1.99 -4.75 -4.03
N CYS A 105 -1.60 -3.79 -3.21
CA CYS A 105 -1.28 -2.44 -3.66
C CYS A 105 0.00 -1.95 -3.00
N ALA A 106 0.85 -1.26 -3.78
CA ALA A 106 2.10 -0.70 -3.27
C ALA A 106 2.45 0.61 -3.96
N ILE A 107 3.17 1.49 -3.27
CA ILE A 107 3.59 2.79 -3.81
C ILE A 107 5.06 3.06 -3.50
N CYS A 108 5.74 3.84 -4.36
CA CYS A 108 7.08 4.37 -4.15
C CYS A 108 8.16 3.26 -4.18
N ALA A 109 8.84 3.02 -3.06
CA ALA A 109 9.85 1.98 -2.93
C ALA A 109 9.24 0.58 -2.74
N SER A 110 8.01 0.48 -2.25
CA SER A 110 7.35 -0.80 -1.95
C SER A 110 7.05 -1.67 -3.17
N PRO A 111 6.71 -1.16 -4.36
CA PRO A 111 6.62 -1.99 -5.56
C PRO A 111 7.90 -2.78 -5.86
N PHE A 112 9.08 -2.21 -5.59
CA PHE A 112 10.34 -2.93 -5.76
C PHE A 112 10.64 -3.84 -4.56
N GLU A 113 10.72 -3.27 -3.36
CA GLU A 113 11.17 -4.00 -2.16
C GLU A 113 10.20 -5.12 -1.75
N VAL A 114 8.91 -4.88 -1.89
CA VAL A 114 7.88 -5.83 -1.44
C VAL A 114 7.42 -6.73 -2.59
N PHE A 115 7.14 -6.15 -3.78
CA PHE A 115 6.51 -6.93 -4.84
C PHE A 115 7.54 -7.55 -5.80
N GLU A 116 8.40 -6.76 -6.45
CA GLU A 116 9.37 -7.29 -7.42
C GLU A 116 10.32 -8.28 -6.77
N SER A 117 10.91 -7.91 -5.61
CA SER A 117 11.88 -8.74 -4.89
C SER A 117 11.31 -10.06 -4.36
N ASN A 118 9.97 -10.18 -4.26
CA ASN A 118 9.29 -11.38 -3.77
C ASN A 118 8.45 -12.11 -4.83
N GLY A 119 8.60 -11.75 -6.12
CA GLY A 119 7.92 -12.41 -7.24
C GLY A 119 6.43 -12.07 -7.36
N LEU A 120 5.95 -11.05 -6.65
CA LEU A 120 4.53 -10.63 -6.70
C LEU A 120 4.18 -9.89 -8.00
N LEU A 121 5.17 -9.35 -8.72
CA LEU A 121 4.99 -8.75 -10.07
C LEU A 121 5.12 -9.77 -11.20
N GLU A 122 5.36 -11.05 -10.95
CA GLU A 122 5.38 -12.04 -12.02
C GLU A 122 4.01 -12.12 -12.72
N GLY A 123 4.01 -11.87 -14.04
CA GLY A 123 2.81 -11.78 -14.87
C GLY A 123 2.02 -10.47 -14.74
N GLU A 124 2.54 -9.50 -13.99
CA GLU A 124 1.94 -8.19 -13.81
C GLU A 124 2.82 -7.08 -14.39
N LYS A 125 2.18 -5.97 -14.76
CA LYS A 125 2.87 -4.71 -15.06
C LYS A 125 2.82 -3.81 -13.85
N GLY A 126 3.88 -3.03 -13.62
CA GLY A 126 3.96 -2.16 -12.47
C GLY A 126 4.80 -0.92 -12.68
N THR A 127 4.69 0.00 -11.74
CA THR A 127 5.54 1.18 -11.59
C THR A 127 6.03 1.28 -10.16
N GLY A 128 7.01 2.13 -9.92
CA GLY A 128 7.57 2.39 -8.60
C GLY A 128 8.36 3.70 -8.60
N TYR A 129 9.09 3.94 -7.52
CA TYR A 129 9.86 5.19 -7.40
C TYR A 129 10.92 5.28 -8.51
N PRO A 130 10.96 6.38 -9.26
CA PRO A 130 11.87 6.53 -10.40
C PRO A 130 13.33 6.35 -10.01
N GLY A 131 14.04 5.47 -10.71
CA GLY A 131 15.45 5.19 -10.45
C GLY A 131 15.72 4.31 -9.21
N TYR A 132 14.70 3.79 -8.55
CA TYR A 132 14.86 2.90 -7.40
C TYR A 132 14.55 1.45 -7.77
N GLY A 133 15.57 0.60 -7.63
CA GLY A 133 15.48 -0.81 -7.96
C GLY A 133 15.51 -1.08 -9.46
N LYS A 134 15.54 -2.36 -9.81
CA LYS A 134 15.52 -2.83 -11.20
C LYS A 134 14.33 -3.78 -11.38
N PHE A 135 13.33 -3.34 -12.12
CA PHE A 135 12.15 -4.13 -12.45
C PHE A 135 12.44 -5.06 -13.64
N LYS A 136 11.83 -6.25 -13.66
CA LYS A 136 11.90 -7.17 -14.80
C LYS A 136 11.15 -6.62 -16.01
N ASP A 137 9.98 -6.01 -15.79
CA ASP A 137 9.21 -5.30 -16.82
C ASP A 137 9.21 -3.80 -16.53
N GLU A 138 9.90 -3.04 -17.38
CA GLU A 138 10.03 -1.57 -17.26
C GLU A 138 9.01 -0.81 -18.11
N SER A 139 8.09 -1.51 -18.78
CA SER A 139 7.18 -0.91 -19.77
C SER A 139 6.23 0.15 -19.19
N LYS A 140 6.01 0.13 -17.86
CA LYS A 140 5.09 1.01 -17.16
C LYS A 140 5.74 1.94 -16.12
N LEU A 141 7.06 1.98 -16.03
CA LEU A 141 7.77 2.78 -15.00
C LEU A 141 7.54 4.30 -15.10
N LYS A 142 7.04 4.80 -16.23
CA LYS A 142 6.70 6.23 -16.40
C LYS A 142 5.26 6.57 -16.00
N GLU A 143 4.44 5.57 -15.76
CA GLU A 143 3.05 5.76 -15.37
C GLU A 143 2.95 6.12 -13.88
N ARG A 144 2.10 7.07 -13.53
CA ARG A 144 1.93 7.50 -12.13
C ARG A 144 1.24 6.45 -11.28
N VAL A 145 0.23 5.77 -11.85
CA VAL A 145 -0.48 4.64 -11.23
C VAL A 145 -0.72 3.57 -12.30
N VAL A 146 -0.43 2.33 -11.97
CA VAL A 146 -0.65 1.17 -12.83
C VAL A 146 -1.57 0.19 -12.14
N VAL A 147 -2.64 -0.22 -12.84
CA VAL A 147 -3.52 -1.32 -12.44
C VAL A 147 -3.27 -2.47 -13.41
N SER A 148 -2.85 -3.62 -12.89
CA SER A 148 -2.62 -4.84 -13.64
C SER A 148 -3.30 -5.99 -12.91
N ASN A 149 -4.34 -6.58 -13.51
CA ASN A 149 -5.20 -7.55 -12.83
C ASN A 149 -5.67 -7.07 -11.45
N LYS A 150 -5.17 -7.68 -10.36
CA LYS A 150 -5.44 -7.29 -8.97
C LYS A 150 -4.27 -6.59 -8.29
N CYS A 151 -3.23 -6.28 -9.02
CA CYS A 151 -2.07 -5.52 -8.58
C CYS A 151 -2.26 -4.04 -8.87
N VAL A 152 -2.01 -3.18 -7.89
CA VAL A 152 -1.96 -1.72 -8.10
C VAL A 152 -0.62 -1.21 -7.60
N THR A 153 0.09 -0.49 -8.46
CA THR A 153 1.35 0.15 -8.09
C THR A 153 1.34 1.64 -8.43
N SER A 154 2.10 2.44 -7.68
CA SER A 154 2.22 3.87 -7.93
C SER A 154 3.65 4.35 -7.67
N MET A 155 4.02 5.48 -8.31
CA MET A 155 5.43 5.89 -8.35
C MET A 155 5.91 6.63 -7.10
N GLY A 156 5.07 7.31 -6.33
CA GLY A 156 5.57 8.00 -5.15
C GLY A 156 4.67 9.12 -4.61
N PRO A 157 5.15 9.97 -3.70
CA PRO A 157 4.33 10.92 -2.94
C PRO A 157 3.47 11.83 -3.82
N CYS A 158 4.01 12.29 -4.96
CA CYS A 158 3.26 13.16 -5.87
C CYS A 158 2.06 12.50 -6.55
N SER A 159 1.97 11.17 -6.53
CA SER A 159 0.83 10.39 -7.06
C SER A 159 -0.04 9.76 -5.96
N ALA A 160 0.17 10.12 -4.68
CA ALA A 160 -0.52 9.51 -3.55
C ALA A 160 -2.05 9.73 -3.58
N PHE A 161 -2.52 10.90 -4.00
CA PHE A 161 -3.95 11.16 -4.18
C PHE A 161 -4.54 10.32 -5.32
N GLU A 162 -3.87 10.30 -6.49
CA GLU A 162 -4.31 9.50 -7.64
C GLU A 162 -4.35 8.01 -7.28
N PHE A 163 -3.34 7.52 -6.56
CA PHE A 163 -3.31 6.17 -6.03
C PHE A 163 -4.52 5.92 -5.12
N GLY A 164 -4.75 6.76 -4.11
CA GLY A 164 -5.88 6.64 -3.19
C GLY A 164 -7.24 6.64 -3.91
N PHE A 165 -7.45 7.54 -4.89
CA PHE A 165 -8.67 7.58 -5.68
C PHE A 165 -8.81 6.36 -6.59
N THR A 166 -7.71 5.80 -7.12
CA THR A 166 -7.75 4.53 -7.86
C THR A 166 -8.19 3.39 -6.95
N LEU A 167 -7.64 3.28 -5.74
CA LEU A 167 -8.05 2.27 -4.77
C LEU A 167 -9.54 2.41 -4.38
N CYS A 168 -10.01 3.66 -4.21
CA CYS A 168 -11.41 3.95 -3.95
C CYS A 168 -12.31 3.46 -5.10
N GLU A 169 -11.96 3.78 -6.34
CA GLU A 169 -12.71 3.35 -7.52
C GLU A 169 -12.82 1.81 -7.61
N LEU A 170 -11.73 1.11 -7.34
CA LEU A 170 -11.66 -0.35 -7.40
C LEU A 170 -12.51 -1.06 -6.33
N LEU A 171 -12.74 -0.42 -5.18
CA LEU A 171 -13.52 -0.98 -4.08
C LEU A 171 -14.98 -0.50 -4.06
N PHE A 172 -15.25 0.72 -4.49
CA PHE A 172 -16.55 1.38 -4.33
C PHE A 172 -17.17 1.84 -5.63
N GLY A 173 -16.44 1.76 -6.74
CA GLY A 173 -16.91 2.20 -8.06
C GLY A 173 -16.63 3.68 -8.35
N LYS A 174 -16.84 4.03 -9.62
CA LYS A 174 -16.52 5.33 -10.19
C LYS A 174 -17.28 6.48 -9.52
N ASP A 175 -18.57 6.28 -9.27
CA ASP A 175 -19.44 7.33 -8.69
C ASP A 175 -18.94 7.78 -7.31
N LYS A 176 -18.50 6.82 -6.47
CA LYS A 176 -17.92 7.13 -5.14
C LYS A 176 -16.60 7.89 -5.27
N LYS A 177 -15.75 7.52 -6.21
CA LYS A 177 -14.52 8.25 -6.50
C LYS A 177 -14.81 9.70 -6.89
N GLU A 178 -15.72 9.93 -7.83
CA GLU A 178 -16.09 11.27 -8.31
C GLU A 178 -16.72 12.13 -7.21
N GLU A 179 -17.60 11.54 -6.39
CA GLU A 179 -18.16 12.18 -5.20
C GLU A 179 -17.06 12.68 -4.26
N LEU A 180 -16.08 11.82 -3.95
CA LEU A 180 -15.00 12.18 -3.04
C LEU A 180 -14.01 13.18 -3.67
N GLN A 181 -13.71 13.06 -4.95
CA GLN A 181 -12.89 14.06 -5.64
C GLN A 181 -13.52 15.46 -5.55
N ALA A 182 -14.82 15.56 -5.77
CA ALA A 182 -15.55 16.82 -5.63
C ALA A 182 -15.54 17.34 -4.18
N ALA A 183 -15.83 16.48 -3.19
CA ALA A 183 -15.85 16.83 -1.77
C ALA A 183 -14.47 17.25 -1.23
N MET A 184 -13.40 16.67 -1.75
CA MET A 184 -12.02 16.98 -1.38
C MET A 184 -11.39 18.09 -2.25
N VAL A 185 -12.19 18.69 -3.14
CA VAL A 185 -11.73 19.76 -4.08
C VAL A 185 -10.53 19.32 -4.91
N PHE A 186 -10.44 18.01 -5.20
CA PHE A 186 -9.39 17.46 -6.04
C PHE A 186 -9.71 17.71 -7.51
N LYS A 187 -8.83 18.47 -8.18
CA LYS A 187 -8.89 18.69 -9.63
C LYS A 187 -7.79 17.85 -10.27
N ALA A 188 -8.21 16.87 -11.09
CA ALA A 188 -7.31 16.08 -11.91
C ALA A 188 -6.70 16.93 -13.03
#